data_0087c24c40a055cb24ac6cdc712458f8
#
_entry.id   0087c24c40a055cb24ac6cdc712458f8
#
_cell.length_a   1.000
_cell.length_b   1.000
_cell.length_c   1.000
_cell.angle_alpha   90.00
_cell.angle_beta   90.00
_cell.angle_gamma   90.00
#
_symmetry.space_group_name_H-M   'P 1'
#
loop_
_entity.id
_entity.type
_entity.pdbx_description
1 polymer ?
#
loop_
_entity_poly.entity_id
_entity_poly.type
_entity_poly.pdbx_seq_one_letter_code
_entity_poly.pdbx_strand_id
1 'polypeptide(L)'
;MIRTAKGKSIVVNYDLQLPRPYDNRWMLQGTLGVYSEQRNALYLTGRSPQYHEWEPFPPYQEKYQHPWYQAGGLGGHGGVDGIMLRLFLEAVRDKKPTPIDVYDSVTMSCIVALSGDSIAKGSAPVQAPDFTRGKWETRKPAFGLV
;
A
#
# COMPACT_ATOMS: atom_id res chain seq x y z
N MET A 1 -4.65 14.03 4.62
CA MET A 1 -4.35 13.00 5.66
C MET A 1 -5.59 12.16 5.88
N ILE A 2 -5.42 10.85 6.02
CA ILE A 2 -6.50 9.89 6.25
C ILE A 2 -6.27 9.23 7.61
N ARG A 3 -7.32 9.13 8.43
CA ARG A 3 -7.32 8.35 9.66
C ARG A 3 -8.15 7.09 9.45
N THR A 4 -7.55 5.93 9.66
CA THR A 4 -8.26 4.65 9.52
C THR A 4 -9.08 4.33 10.76
N ALA A 5 -10.08 3.47 10.63
CA ALA A 5 -10.91 3.01 11.74
C ALA A 5 -10.10 2.34 12.86
N LYS A 6 -8.98 1.69 12.52
CA LYS A 6 -8.05 1.05 13.49
C LYS A 6 -6.96 2.01 14.00
N GLY A 7 -7.13 3.34 13.85
CA GLY A 7 -6.24 4.36 14.42
C GLY A 7 -4.91 4.57 13.68
N LYS A 8 -4.74 4.02 12.48
CA LYS A 8 -3.57 4.30 11.64
C LYS A 8 -3.77 5.61 10.90
N SER A 9 -2.69 6.32 10.61
CA SER A 9 -2.69 7.53 9.79
C SER A 9 -2.00 7.26 8.46
N ILE A 10 -2.58 7.76 7.37
CA ILE A 10 -2.00 7.73 6.04
C ILE A 10 -1.88 9.16 5.56
N VAL A 11 -0.69 9.58 5.18
CA VAL A 11 -0.43 10.86 4.51
C VAL A 11 -0.24 10.58 3.04
N VAL A 12 -1.08 11.18 2.21
CA VAL A 12 -0.96 11.09 0.75
C VAL A 12 -0.59 12.46 0.23
N ASN A 13 0.54 12.54 -0.47
CA ASN A 13 0.94 13.72 -1.24
C ASN A 13 0.68 13.40 -2.72
N TYR A 14 -0.12 14.22 -3.36
CA TYR A 14 -0.47 14.06 -4.76
C TYR A 14 0.03 15.26 -5.55
N ASP A 15 1.06 15.03 -6.31
CA ASP A 15 1.77 16.08 -7.05
C ASP A 15 2.17 15.53 -8.43
N LEU A 16 1.38 15.90 -9.44
CA LEU A 16 1.60 15.47 -10.83
C LEU A 16 2.04 16.60 -11.77
N GLN A 17 2.02 17.84 -11.31
CA GLN A 17 2.20 18.99 -12.20
C GLN A 17 3.55 19.69 -12.01
N LEU A 18 4.23 19.45 -10.89
CA LEU A 18 5.52 20.07 -10.64
C LEU A 18 6.65 19.30 -11.36
N PRO A 19 7.59 20.03 -11.98
CA PRO A 19 8.72 19.42 -12.68
C PRO A 19 9.70 18.79 -11.68
N ARG A 20 9.61 17.48 -11.49
CA ARG A 20 10.52 16.71 -10.66
C ARG A 20 10.70 15.30 -11.21
N PRO A 21 11.82 14.62 -10.91
CA PRO A 21 11.98 13.20 -11.18
C PRO A 21 10.89 12.35 -10.49
N TYR A 22 10.62 11.18 -11.06
CA TYR A 22 9.71 10.20 -10.45
C TYR A 22 10.17 9.81 -9.06
N ASP A 23 9.29 9.94 -8.06
CA ASP A 23 9.61 9.71 -6.67
C ASP A 23 8.31 9.46 -5.88
N ASN A 24 8.09 8.24 -5.46
CA ASN A 24 6.90 7.84 -4.68
C ASN A 24 6.97 8.26 -3.21
N ARG A 25 8.14 8.44 -2.66
CA ARG A 25 8.38 8.78 -1.25
C ARG A 25 7.68 7.87 -0.25
N TRP A 26 7.65 6.59 -0.53
CA TRP A 26 7.06 5.64 0.39
C TRP A 26 7.81 5.64 1.72
N MET A 27 7.07 5.88 2.80
CA MET A 27 7.55 5.72 4.18
C MET A 27 6.53 4.88 4.95
N LEU A 28 6.99 3.82 5.57
CA LEU A 28 6.18 2.99 6.46
C LEU A 28 6.77 3.10 7.86
N GLN A 29 5.99 3.62 8.82
CA GLN A 29 6.43 3.76 10.20
C GLN A 29 5.50 2.99 11.12
N GLY A 30 6.09 2.09 11.88
CA GLY A 30 5.43 1.31 12.93
C GLY A 30 5.99 1.59 14.31
N THR A 31 5.52 0.88 15.30
CA THR A 31 5.97 1.01 16.70
C THR A 31 7.38 0.46 16.94
N LEU A 32 7.84 -0.43 16.09
CA LEU A 32 9.14 -1.12 16.23
C LEU A 32 10.09 -0.88 15.06
N GLY A 33 9.74 -0.01 14.12
CA GLY A 33 10.63 0.27 13.02
C GLY A 33 10.06 1.21 11.98
N VAL A 34 10.91 1.57 11.03
CA VAL A 34 10.59 2.45 9.92
C VAL A 34 11.28 1.96 8.65
N TYR A 35 10.59 2.08 7.52
CA TYR A 35 11.14 1.90 6.18
C TYR A 35 11.03 3.20 5.38
N SER A 36 12.04 3.52 4.61
CA SER A 36 12.07 4.66 3.68
C SER A 36 12.53 4.21 2.29
N GLU A 37 11.65 4.34 1.31
CA GLU A 37 11.97 4.05 -0.09
C GLU A 37 13.07 4.99 -0.61
N GLN A 38 12.98 6.29 -0.35
CA GLN A 38 13.96 7.28 -0.79
C GLN A 38 15.38 6.98 -0.30
N ARG A 39 15.50 6.38 0.88
CA ARG A 39 16.79 5.98 1.44
C ARG A 39 17.19 4.57 1.03
N ASN A 40 16.25 3.80 0.46
CA ASN A 40 16.38 2.35 0.29
C ASN A 40 16.90 1.66 1.56
N ALA A 41 16.30 2.04 2.69
CA ALA A 41 16.80 1.71 4.02
C ALA A 41 15.66 1.54 5.03
N LEU A 42 15.96 0.85 6.11
CA LEU A 42 15.04 0.68 7.23
C LEU A 42 15.80 0.79 8.58
N TYR A 43 15.03 0.88 9.64
CA TYR A 43 15.52 0.74 11.01
C TYR A 43 14.52 -0.09 11.81
N LEU A 44 15.00 -1.09 12.55
CA LEU A 44 14.22 -1.95 13.41
C LEU A 44 14.76 -1.90 14.84
N THR A 45 13.95 -1.42 15.77
CA THR A 45 14.31 -1.32 17.17
C THR A 45 14.70 -2.69 17.73
N GLY A 46 15.89 -2.76 18.33
CA GLY A 46 16.44 -3.99 18.93
C GLY A 46 16.90 -5.05 17.92
N ARG A 47 16.92 -4.74 16.61
CA ARG A 47 17.36 -5.65 15.53
C ARG A 47 18.39 -5.03 14.60
N SER A 48 18.23 -3.74 14.26
CA SER A 48 19.24 -3.03 13.47
C SER A 48 20.56 -2.98 14.24
N PRO A 49 21.71 -3.16 13.56
CA PRO A 49 23.01 -3.35 14.22
C PRO A 49 23.50 -2.11 14.98
N GLN A 50 23.07 -0.93 14.55
CA GLN A 50 23.44 0.33 15.19
C GLN A 50 22.19 1.08 15.67
N TYR A 51 22.27 1.66 16.87
CA TYR A 51 21.18 2.45 17.43
C TYR A 51 21.03 3.79 16.69
N HIS A 52 19.80 4.09 16.26
CA HIS A 52 19.45 5.31 15.51
C HIS A 52 20.13 5.45 14.15
N GLU A 53 20.64 4.37 13.57
CA GLU A 53 21.21 4.38 12.24
C GLU A 53 20.36 3.57 11.26
N TRP A 54 20.30 4.05 10.02
CA TRP A 54 19.63 3.35 8.93
C TRP A 54 20.50 2.18 8.46
N GLU A 55 19.87 1.06 8.20
CA GLU A 55 20.51 -0.07 7.54
C GLU A 55 19.93 -0.30 6.14
N PRO A 56 20.71 -0.88 5.21
CA PRO A 56 20.25 -1.12 3.83
C PRO A 56 19.04 -2.03 3.78
N PHE A 57 18.05 -1.69 2.93
CA PHE A 57 16.86 -2.51 2.70
C PHE A 57 17.08 -3.76 1.81
N PRO A 58 17.98 -3.79 0.78
CA PRO A 58 18.08 -4.90 -0.15
C PRO A 58 18.19 -6.30 0.47
N PRO A 59 18.95 -6.55 1.54
CA PRO A 59 19.00 -7.88 2.18
C PRO A 59 17.64 -8.35 2.72
N TYR A 60 16.81 -7.40 3.17
CA TYR A 60 15.45 -7.68 3.63
C TYR A 60 14.52 -7.94 2.46
N GLN A 61 14.65 -7.17 1.38
CA GLN A 61 13.87 -7.37 0.16
C GLN A 61 14.12 -8.76 -0.41
N GLU A 62 15.34 -9.19 -0.54
CA GLU A 62 15.70 -10.52 -1.04
C GLU A 62 15.05 -11.62 -0.18
N LYS A 63 15.18 -11.51 1.13
CA LYS A 63 14.67 -12.50 2.09
C LYS A 63 13.15 -12.57 2.14
N TYR A 64 12.47 -11.41 2.03
CA TYR A 64 11.03 -11.28 2.27
C TYR A 64 10.25 -10.91 1.01
N GLN A 65 10.84 -11.10 -0.17
CA GLN A 65 10.15 -10.84 -1.44
C GLN A 65 8.84 -11.61 -1.52
N HIS A 66 7.76 -10.90 -1.90
CA HIS A 66 6.45 -11.52 -2.00
C HIS A 66 6.44 -12.65 -3.03
N PRO A 67 5.82 -13.81 -2.74
CA PRO A 67 5.82 -14.97 -3.65
C PRO A 67 5.31 -14.67 -5.06
N TRP A 68 4.43 -13.70 -5.23
CA TRP A 68 3.95 -13.29 -6.56
C TRP A 68 5.07 -12.78 -7.47
N TYR A 69 6.10 -12.15 -6.91
CA TYR A 69 7.27 -11.69 -7.65
C TYR A 69 8.26 -12.81 -7.98
N GLN A 70 8.30 -13.85 -7.16
CA GLN A 70 9.19 -15.00 -7.40
C GLN A 70 8.81 -15.79 -8.65
N ALA A 71 7.53 -15.78 -9.04
CA ALA A 71 7.02 -16.40 -10.25
C ALA A 71 7.37 -15.63 -11.55
N GLY A 72 8.07 -14.51 -11.43
CA GLY A 72 8.40 -13.61 -12.54
C GLY A 72 7.24 -12.72 -12.95
N GLY A 73 7.53 -11.46 -13.25
CA GLY A 73 6.60 -10.50 -13.81
C GLY A 73 6.86 -10.30 -15.30
N LEU A 74 5.79 -10.02 -16.06
CA LEU A 74 5.85 -9.64 -17.47
C LEU A 74 5.11 -8.32 -17.67
N GLY A 75 5.57 -7.49 -18.62
CA GLY A 75 4.91 -6.23 -18.94
C GLY A 75 5.47 -5.03 -18.21
N GLY A 76 4.71 -3.94 -18.17
CA GLY A 76 5.09 -2.65 -17.61
C GLY A 76 5.23 -2.63 -16.08
N HIS A 77 5.61 -1.47 -15.55
CA HIS A 77 5.72 -1.19 -14.11
C HIS A 77 6.56 -2.23 -13.34
N GLY A 78 7.71 -2.63 -13.92
CA GLY A 78 8.59 -3.61 -13.29
C GLY A 78 8.02 -5.03 -13.22
N GLY A 79 7.07 -5.36 -14.11
CA GLY A 79 6.43 -6.68 -14.18
C GLY A 79 5.13 -6.80 -13.39
N VAL A 80 4.70 -5.75 -12.69
CA VAL A 80 3.47 -5.76 -11.86
C VAL A 80 2.22 -5.98 -12.72
N ASP A 81 2.15 -5.40 -13.92
CA ASP A 81 1.00 -5.53 -14.81
C ASP A 81 0.73 -7.01 -15.17
N GLY A 82 1.78 -7.75 -15.50
CA GLY A 82 1.67 -9.18 -15.78
C GLY A 82 1.25 -10.01 -14.56
N ILE A 83 1.76 -9.66 -13.38
CA ILE A 83 1.35 -10.31 -12.13
C ILE A 83 -0.14 -10.07 -11.88
N MET A 84 -0.61 -8.83 -12.00
CA MET A 84 -2.02 -8.48 -11.79
C MET A 84 -2.94 -9.22 -12.76
N LEU A 85 -2.59 -9.22 -14.06
CA LEU A 85 -3.38 -9.90 -15.08
C LEU A 85 -3.42 -11.41 -14.84
N ARG A 86 -2.30 -12.02 -14.52
CA ARG A 86 -2.21 -13.45 -14.20
C ARG A 86 -3.11 -13.81 -13.02
N LEU A 87 -3.01 -13.09 -11.90
CA LEU A 87 -3.82 -13.34 -10.71
C LEU A 87 -5.32 -13.17 -10.98
N PHE A 88 -5.70 -12.19 -11.81
CA PHE A 88 -7.08 -12.01 -12.22
C PHE A 88 -7.57 -13.19 -13.05
N LEU A 89 -6.82 -13.61 -14.08
CA LEU A 89 -7.19 -14.73 -14.95
C LEU A 89 -7.24 -16.06 -14.18
N GLU A 90 -6.33 -16.29 -13.25
CA GLU A 90 -6.36 -17.45 -12.37
C GLU A 90 -7.62 -17.45 -11.48
N ALA A 91 -7.96 -16.31 -10.90
CA ALA A 91 -9.18 -16.19 -10.09
C ALA A 91 -10.46 -16.47 -10.91
N VAL A 92 -10.54 -15.96 -12.15
CA VAL A 92 -11.66 -16.22 -13.06
C VAL A 92 -11.73 -17.71 -13.43
N ARG A 93 -10.60 -18.30 -13.85
CA ARG A 93 -10.52 -19.73 -14.21
C ARG A 93 -10.96 -20.62 -13.07
N ASP A 94 -10.47 -20.34 -11.88
CA ASP A 94 -10.66 -21.17 -10.69
C ASP A 94 -11.95 -20.81 -9.92
N LYS A 95 -12.72 -19.83 -10.42
CA LYS A 95 -13.95 -19.31 -9.80
C LYS A 95 -13.73 -18.87 -8.35
N LYS A 96 -12.60 -18.23 -8.08
CA LYS A 96 -12.20 -17.71 -6.77
C LYS A 96 -12.30 -16.19 -6.73
N PRO A 97 -12.46 -15.57 -5.55
CA PRO A 97 -12.33 -14.13 -5.41
C PRO A 97 -10.93 -13.66 -5.85
N THR A 98 -10.88 -12.46 -6.42
CA THR A 98 -9.61 -11.78 -6.73
C THR A 98 -8.91 -11.36 -5.44
N PRO A 99 -7.56 -11.32 -5.40
CA PRO A 99 -6.82 -10.85 -4.21
C PRO A 99 -7.20 -9.44 -3.78
N ILE A 100 -7.40 -8.54 -4.74
CA ILE A 100 -7.97 -7.21 -4.52
C ILE A 100 -9.37 -7.23 -5.11
N ASP A 101 -10.38 -7.11 -4.29
CA ASP A 101 -11.76 -7.14 -4.73
C ASP A 101 -12.35 -5.73 -4.97
N VAL A 102 -13.62 -5.69 -5.34
CA VAL A 102 -14.32 -4.43 -5.60
C VAL A 102 -14.39 -3.52 -4.37
N TYR A 103 -14.44 -4.08 -3.17
CA TYR A 103 -14.52 -3.29 -1.94
C TYR A 103 -13.18 -2.63 -1.60
N ASP A 104 -12.07 -3.33 -1.82
CA ASP A 104 -10.73 -2.74 -1.71
C ASP A 104 -10.55 -1.64 -2.75
N SER A 105 -10.93 -1.92 -4.00
CA SER A 105 -10.78 -0.99 -5.12
C SER A 105 -11.60 0.28 -4.91
N VAL A 106 -12.87 0.19 -4.52
CA VAL A 106 -13.70 1.36 -4.30
C VAL A 106 -13.26 2.16 -3.06
N THR A 107 -12.79 1.49 -2.01
CA THR A 107 -12.23 2.16 -0.82
C THR A 107 -10.99 2.98 -1.15
N MET A 108 -10.11 2.46 -2.00
CA MET A 108 -8.94 3.20 -2.47
C MET A 108 -9.33 4.35 -3.40
N SER A 109 -10.25 4.10 -4.34
CA SER A 109 -10.64 5.09 -5.36
C SER A 109 -11.44 6.25 -4.79
N CYS A 110 -12.25 6.04 -3.73
CA CYS A 110 -13.06 7.11 -3.14
C CYS A 110 -12.22 8.24 -2.51
N ILE A 111 -10.95 8.01 -2.21
CA ILE A 111 -10.06 9.01 -1.62
C ILE A 111 -9.93 10.26 -2.50
N VAL A 112 -9.91 10.09 -3.82
CA VAL A 112 -9.86 11.21 -4.77
C VAL A 112 -11.09 12.11 -4.60
N ALA A 113 -12.29 11.56 -4.65
CA ALA A 113 -13.53 12.32 -4.48
C ALA A 113 -13.63 12.95 -3.09
N LEU A 114 -13.36 12.17 -2.04
CA LEU A 114 -13.41 12.67 -0.66
C LEU A 114 -12.40 13.78 -0.37
N SER A 115 -11.23 13.73 -1.00
CA SER A 115 -10.25 14.82 -0.88
C SER A 115 -10.75 16.11 -1.53
N GLY A 116 -11.41 16.01 -2.70
CA GLY A 116 -12.07 17.15 -3.34
C GLY A 116 -13.18 17.75 -2.48
N ASP A 117 -14.03 16.91 -1.91
CA ASP A 117 -15.10 17.34 -0.98
C ASP A 117 -14.53 18.02 0.27
N SER A 118 -13.46 17.49 0.84
CA SER A 118 -12.78 18.11 1.99
C SER A 118 -12.24 19.50 1.63
N ILE A 119 -11.56 19.64 0.51
CA ILE A 119 -11.04 20.93 0.04
C ILE A 119 -12.16 21.93 -0.18
N ALA A 120 -13.24 21.54 -0.84
CA ALA A 120 -14.41 22.40 -1.08
C ALA A 120 -15.07 22.89 0.23
N LYS A 121 -14.90 22.15 1.31
CA LYS A 121 -15.40 22.47 2.66
C LYS A 121 -14.33 23.13 3.56
N GLY A 122 -13.31 23.77 2.97
CA GLY A 122 -12.24 24.44 3.71
C GLY A 122 -11.30 23.47 4.44
N SER A 123 -11.06 22.32 3.85
CA SER A 123 -10.24 21.21 4.42
C SER A 123 -10.87 20.57 5.67
N ALA A 124 -12.17 20.65 5.80
CA ALA A 124 -12.90 19.99 6.88
C ALA A 124 -12.81 18.45 6.74
N PRO A 125 -12.81 17.71 7.86
CA PRO A 125 -12.88 16.26 7.82
C PRO A 125 -14.14 15.77 7.11
N VAL A 126 -14.01 14.79 6.20
CA VAL A 126 -15.13 14.07 5.58
C VAL A 126 -15.09 12.61 5.96
N GLN A 127 -16.26 12.04 6.22
CA GLN A 127 -16.38 10.63 6.58
C GLN A 127 -16.27 9.77 5.33
N ALA A 128 -15.39 8.77 5.34
CA ALA A 128 -15.34 7.77 4.29
C ALA A 128 -16.50 6.77 4.45
N PRO A 129 -17.22 6.43 3.36
CA PRO A 129 -18.27 5.41 3.41
C PRO A 129 -17.69 4.03 3.73
N ASP A 130 -18.42 3.24 4.49
CA ASP A 130 -18.13 1.81 4.64
C ASP A 130 -18.86 1.02 3.56
N PHE A 131 -18.14 0.71 2.47
CA PHE A 131 -18.65 -0.07 1.36
C PHE A 131 -18.88 -1.54 1.72
N THR A 132 -18.26 -2.03 2.78
CA THR A 132 -18.35 -3.43 3.23
C THR A 132 -19.50 -3.71 4.18
N ARG A 133 -20.19 -2.66 4.66
CA ARG A 133 -21.24 -2.75 5.69
C ARG A 133 -20.78 -3.49 6.94
N GLY A 134 -19.62 -3.12 7.45
CA GLY A 134 -19.02 -3.69 8.66
C GLY A 134 -18.17 -4.96 8.42
N LYS A 135 -18.22 -5.58 7.26
CA LYS A 135 -17.48 -6.83 7.01
C LYS A 135 -15.96 -6.68 7.05
N TRP A 136 -15.44 -5.47 6.90
CA TRP A 136 -14.01 -5.20 7.01
C TRP A 136 -13.42 -5.57 8.39
N GLU A 137 -14.24 -5.60 9.43
CA GLU A 137 -13.79 -5.92 10.79
C GLU A 137 -13.33 -7.38 10.95
N THR A 138 -14.02 -8.29 10.25
CA THR A 138 -13.79 -9.74 10.35
C THR A 138 -13.11 -10.33 9.12
N ARG A 139 -13.00 -9.56 8.05
CA ARG A 139 -12.41 -10.00 6.80
C ARG A 139 -10.90 -10.24 6.96
N LYS A 140 -10.45 -11.42 6.51
CA LYS A 140 -9.01 -11.72 6.45
C LYS A 140 -8.38 -11.05 5.24
N PRO A 141 -7.12 -10.56 5.36
CA PRO A 141 -6.37 -10.09 4.20
C PRO A 141 -6.23 -11.22 3.17
N ALA A 142 -6.50 -10.89 1.88
CA ALA A 142 -6.41 -11.87 0.80
C ALA A 142 -5.00 -11.99 0.19
N PHE A 143 -4.14 -11.00 0.43
CA PHE A 143 -2.81 -10.87 -0.19
C PHE A 143 -1.69 -10.56 0.82
N GLY A 144 -1.96 -10.64 2.09
CA GLY A 144 -0.93 -10.51 3.13
C GLY A 144 0.01 -11.72 3.17
N LEU A 145 1.26 -11.49 3.57
CA LEU A 145 2.14 -12.58 3.98
C LEU A 145 1.64 -13.07 5.35
N VAL A 146 1.07 -14.25 5.39
CA VAL A 146 0.59 -14.91 6.62
C VAL A 146 1.59 -15.97 7.01
#